data_4cc6e3e612df682d11c40a4bfe88ce79
#
_entry.id   4cc6e3e612df682d11c40a4bfe88ce79
#
_cell.length_a   1.000
_cell.length_b   1.000
_cell.length_c   1.000
_cell.angle_alpha   90.00
_cell.angle_beta   90.00
_cell.angle_gamma   90.00
#
_symmetry.space_group_name_H-M   'P 1'
#
loop_
_entity.id
_entity.type
_entity.pdbx_description
1 polymer ?
#
loop_
_entity_poly.entity_id
_entity_poly.type
_entity_poly.pdbx_seq_one_letter_code
_entity_poly.pdbx_strand_id
1 'polypeptide(L)'
;MVGIDSVRFYRPFWICMRILAPTFFGQPTRLLRAYVVVLEFLITLCFPLHLLLHVLLHPAPADLFKNLIMTITCSACSLKHVAHFVHLPEIQEIDSLITQLDKFIESEDEHQYYRENVKSNAKRFTQCLYISFGIIYAIFMLGFLVVVATETGELLIPAYFPFDWQRNQCLYALAISYQILGVLIDGLEGLSNDTYSPLTLCLLGGHIRLWAMRMSRLGFEGNESEMNQYRRFLEYIEQHKLLMRFHYLTQKTISEVQIFQLGGCGGTLCLVVSYVLFYAPDMISLIYNLVFIGVVCVQLFPSCYFASVVAEEVQSLPYAIFSSRWYARSRRHRRDLLIFTQLTLGTTGRGRVMKAGGLVELNLNAFYATLKMAYSLFAVVVRVKSR
;
A
#
# COMPACT_ATOMS: atom_id res chain seq x y z
N MET A 1 -30.22 -8.08 -9.84
CA MET A 1 -29.03 -7.20 -9.72
C MET A 1 -27.78 -8.07 -9.62
N VAL A 2 -26.72 -7.75 -10.33
CA VAL A 2 -25.43 -8.46 -10.18
C VAL A 2 -24.89 -8.08 -8.80
N GLY A 3 -24.66 -9.06 -7.93
CA GLY A 3 -24.13 -8.81 -6.59
C GLY A 3 -22.81 -8.05 -6.65
N ILE A 4 -22.57 -7.18 -5.67
CA ILE A 4 -21.30 -6.48 -5.52
C ILE A 4 -20.25 -7.50 -5.05
N ASP A 5 -19.06 -7.43 -5.65
CA ASP A 5 -17.90 -8.26 -5.31
C ASP A 5 -16.66 -7.34 -5.25
N SER A 6 -16.41 -6.78 -4.07
CA SER A 6 -15.28 -5.90 -3.82
C SER A 6 -13.95 -6.66 -3.71
N VAL A 7 -14.02 -7.94 -3.33
CA VAL A 7 -12.81 -8.79 -3.16
C VAL A 7 -12.08 -8.99 -4.49
N ARG A 8 -12.81 -8.90 -5.62
CA ARG A 8 -12.19 -8.99 -6.96
C ARG A 8 -11.05 -7.98 -7.19
N PHE A 9 -11.06 -6.84 -6.48
CA PHE A 9 -9.98 -5.85 -6.59
C PHE A 9 -8.66 -6.34 -6.00
N TYR A 10 -8.69 -7.30 -5.06
CA TYR A 10 -7.50 -7.94 -4.50
C TYR A 10 -6.95 -9.08 -5.37
N ARG A 11 -7.63 -9.44 -6.46
CA ARG A 11 -7.19 -10.53 -7.34
C ARG A 11 -5.73 -10.40 -7.80
N PRO A 12 -5.22 -9.22 -8.23
CA PRO A 12 -3.82 -9.06 -8.60
C PRO A 12 -2.87 -9.27 -7.43
N PHE A 13 -3.20 -8.75 -6.24
CA PHE A 13 -2.45 -8.99 -5.01
C PHE A 13 -2.33 -10.50 -4.73
N TRP A 14 -3.45 -11.23 -4.76
CA TRP A 14 -3.45 -12.68 -4.53
C TRP A 14 -2.72 -13.47 -5.62
N ILE A 15 -2.71 -12.99 -6.87
CA ILE A 15 -1.90 -13.60 -7.95
C ILE A 15 -0.40 -13.45 -7.63
N CYS A 16 0.05 -12.26 -7.24
CA CYS A 16 1.44 -12.06 -6.80
C CYS A 16 1.78 -12.95 -5.59
N MET A 17 0.92 -12.99 -4.58
CA MET A 17 1.15 -13.81 -3.38
C MET A 17 1.15 -15.32 -3.68
N ARG A 18 0.43 -15.80 -4.69
CA ARG A 18 0.53 -17.22 -5.12
C ARG A 18 1.90 -17.55 -5.71
N ILE A 19 2.61 -16.59 -6.27
CA ILE A 19 3.96 -16.78 -6.79
C ILE A 19 4.97 -16.63 -5.66
N LEU A 20 4.84 -15.59 -4.83
CA LEU A 20 5.78 -15.24 -3.77
C LEU A 20 5.64 -16.14 -2.53
N ALA A 21 4.42 -16.47 -2.14
CA ALA A 21 4.09 -17.22 -0.92
C ALA A 21 3.17 -18.43 -1.20
N PRO A 22 3.48 -19.32 -2.15
CA PRO A 22 2.57 -20.40 -2.54
C PRO A 22 2.27 -21.38 -1.41
N THR A 23 3.11 -21.47 -0.39
CA THR A 23 2.91 -22.33 0.78
C THR A 23 1.71 -21.94 1.64
N PHE A 24 1.20 -20.72 1.49
CA PHE A 24 0.01 -20.23 2.18
C PHE A 24 -1.29 -20.79 1.58
N PHE A 25 -1.31 -21.11 0.28
CA PHE A 25 -2.53 -21.45 -0.46
C PHE A 25 -2.86 -22.97 -0.53
N GLY A 26 -2.02 -23.82 0.02
CA GLY A 26 -2.23 -25.27 -0.06
C GLY A 26 -1.38 -26.07 0.90
N GLN A 27 -1.46 -27.41 0.82
CA GLN A 27 -0.58 -28.26 1.62
C GLN A 27 0.87 -28.13 1.13
N PRO A 28 1.79 -27.59 1.93
CA PRO A 28 3.14 -27.30 1.48
C PRO A 28 3.94 -28.59 1.31
N THR A 29 4.21 -28.97 0.06
CA THR A 29 5.19 -30.01 -0.25
C THR A 29 6.60 -29.55 0.16
N ARG A 30 7.53 -30.53 0.35
CA ARG A 30 8.94 -30.18 0.67
C ARG A 30 9.55 -29.29 -0.40
N LEU A 31 9.25 -29.56 -1.67
CA LEU A 31 9.75 -28.76 -2.81
C LEU A 31 9.23 -27.33 -2.76
N LEU A 32 7.95 -27.12 -2.44
CA LEU A 32 7.33 -25.80 -2.38
C LEU A 32 7.89 -24.97 -1.22
N ARG A 33 8.16 -25.61 -0.06
CA ARG A 33 8.85 -24.94 1.06
C ARG A 33 10.28 -24.55 0.68
N ALA A 34 11.03 -25.45 0.02
CA ALA A 34 12.37 -25.15 -0.46
C ALA A 34 12.36 -23.98 -1.45
N TYR A 35 11.40 -23.93 -2.38
CA TYR A 35 11.23 -22.82 -3.31
C TYR A 35 11.06 -21.48 -2.58
N VAL A 36 10.12 -21.38 -1.62
CA VAL A 36 9.89 -20.14 -0.87
C VAL A 36 11.13 -19.75 -0.07
N VAL A 37 11.77 -20.66 0.64
CA VAL A 37 13.00 -20.39 1.41
C VAL A 37 14.13 -19.88 0.50
N VAL A 38 14.33 -20.52 -0.65
CA VAL A 38 15.36 -20.11 -1.62
C VAL A 38 15.02 -18.73 -2.21
N LEU A 39 13.77 -18.47 -2.58
CA LEU A 39 13.32 -17.21 -3.12
C LEU A 39 13.51 -16.07 -2.10
N GLU A 40 13.00 -16.24 -0.88
CA GLU A 40 13.13 -15.25 0.19
C GLU A 40 14.61 -14.99 0.54
N PHE A 41 15.44 -16.04 0.61
CA PHE A 41 16.86 -15.88 0.89
C PHE A 41 17.59 -15.15 -0.25
N LEU A 42 17.43 -15.58 -1.50
CA LEU A 42 18.18 -15.04 -2.63
C LEU A 42 17.69 -13.65 -3.05
N ILE A 43 16.40 -13.38 -3.02
CA ILE A 43 15.84 -12.14 -3.53
C ILE A 43 15.53 -11.18 -2.38
N THR A 44 14.65 -11.55 -1.45
CA THR A 44 14.22 -10.63 -0.39
C THR A 44 15.36 -10.23 0.56
N LEU A 45 16.34 -11.13 0.81
CA LEU A 45 17.49 -10.85 1.69
C LEU A 45 18.76 -10.50 0.92
N CYS A 46 19.23 -11.38 0.01
CA CYS A 46 20.53 -11.19 -0.64
C CYS A 46 20.50 -10.07 -1.68
N PHE A 47 19.37 -9.81 -2.37
CA PHE A 47 19.32 -8.78 -3.41
C PHE A 47 19.54 -7.35 -2.86
N PRO A 48 18.88 -6.87 -1.78
CA PRO A 48 19.25 -5.59 -1.19
C PRO A 48 20.63 -5.61 -0.52
N LEU A 49 21.05 -6.76 0.03
CA LEU A 49 22.34 -6.88 0.71
C LEU A 49 23.53 -6.70 -0.25
N HIS A 50 23.51 -7.32 -1.44
CA HIS A 50 24.63 -7.18 -2.39
C HIS A 50 24.71 -5.77 -2.99
N LEU A 51 23.59 -5.04 -3.10
CA LEU A 51 23.56 -3.62 -3.43
C LEU A 51 24.19 -2.79 -2.32
N LEU A 52 23.83 -3.05 -1.06
CA LEU A 52 24.40 -2.37 0.10
C LEU A 52 25.90 -2.61 0.24
N LEU A 53 26.35 -3.85 0.05
CA LEU A 53 27.76 -4.20 0.10
C LEU A 53 28.57 -3.46 -0.98
N HIS A 54 28.01 -3.30 -2.18
CA HIS A 54 28.66 -2.52 -3.24
C HIS A 54 28.85 -1.05 -2.81
N VAL A 55 27.82 -0.43 -2.24
CA VAL A 55 27.88 0.94 -1.71
C VAL A 55 28.98 1.11 -0.66
N LEU A 56 29.12 0.13 0.23
CA LEU A 56 30.10 0.20 1.32
C LEU A 56 31.55 -0.04 0.84
N LEU A 57 31.74 -0.87 -0.18
CA LEU A 57 33.08 -1.26 -0.66
C LEU A 57 33.59 -0.34 -1.78
N HIS A 58 32.71 0.30 -2.55
CA HIS A 58 33.07 1.10 -3.72
C HIS A 58 32.40 2.48 -3.69
N PRO A 59 32.77 3.40 -2.82
CA PRO A 59 32.11 4.68 -2.64
C PRO A 59 32.49 5.72 -3.71
N ALA A 60 32.29 5.43 -5.00
CA ALA A 60 32.46 6.43 -6.07
C ALA A 60 31.31 7.46 -6.03
N PRO A 61 31.56 8.80 -5.96
CA PRO A 61 30.52 9.79 -5.64
C PRO A 61 29.31 9.81 -6.57
N ALA A 62 29.50 9.72 -7.90
CA ALA A 62 28.40 9.75 -8.86
C ALA A 62 27.56 8.47 -8.82
N ASP A 63 28.19 7.31 -8.69
CA ASP A 63 27.54 6.01 -8.62
C ASP A 63 26.90 5.76 -7.25
N LEU A 64 27.44 6.40 -6.20
CA LEU A 64 26.93 6.29 -4.84
C LEU A 64 25.43 6.66 -4.75
N PHE A 65 25.03 7.78 -5.36
CA PHE A 65 23.62 8.21 -5.33
C PHE A 65 22.70 7.23 -6.05
N LYS A 66 23.09 6.76 -7.26
CA LYS A 66 22.32 5.76 -8.01
C LYS A 66 22.16 4.47 -7.22
N ASN A 67 23.26 3.98 -6.65
CA ASN A 67 23.28 2.74 -5.88
C ASN A 67 22.50 2.86 -4.58
N LEU A 68 22.59 3.99 -3.86
CA LEU A 68 21.78 4.23 -2.65
C LEU A 68 20.29 4.30 -2.95
N ILE A 69 19.89 4.93 -4.06
CA ILE A 69 18.49 4.98 -4.48
C ILE A 69 17.96 3.54 -4.66
N MET A 70 18.68 2.71 -5.42
CA MET A 70 18.30 1.31 -5.63
C MET A 70 18.31 0.51 -4.33
N THR A 71 19.34 0.65 -3.51
CA THR A 71 19.46 -0.06 -2.22
C THR A 71 18.31 0.27 -1.29
N ILE A 72 17.94 1.55 -1.13
CA ILE A 72 16.82 1.96 -0.27
C ILE A 72 15.49 1.45 -0.83
N THR A 73 15.30 1.55 -2.15
CA THR A 73 14.05 1.12 -2.80
C THR A 73 13.84 -0.38 -2.65
N CYS A 74 14.85 -1.20 -2.99
CA CYS A 74 14.78 -2.66 -2.85
C CYS A 74 14.66 -3.08 -1.38
N SER A 75 15.43 -2.47 -0.46
CA SER A 75 15.33 -2.76 0.97
C SER A 75 13.93 -2.46 1.54
N ALA A 76 13.36 -1.31 1.16
CA ALA A 76 12.01 -0.94 1.59
C ALA A 76 10.95 -1.90 1.00
N CYS A 77 11.13 -2.34 -0.26
CA CYS A 77 10.25 -3.31 -0.90
C CYS A 77 10.28 -4.66 -0.18
N SER A 78 11.47 -5.19 0.08
CA SER A 78 11.66 -6.45 0.81
C SER A 78 11.10 -6.40 2.23
N LEU A 79 11.32 -5.30 2.98
CA LEU A 79 10.76 -5.14 4.33
C LEU A 79 9.23 -5.08 4.32
N LYS A 80 8.62 -4.40 3.33
CA LYS A 80 7.17 -4.40 3.14
C LYS A 80 6.64 -5.80 2.81
N HIS A 81 7.35 -6.53 1.95
CA HIS A 81 6.97 -7.90 1.60
C HIS A 81 6.97 -8.82 2.82
N VAL A 82 8.02 -8.80 3.63
CA VAL A 82 8.10 -9.57 4.88
C VAL A 82 6.94 -9.21 5.83
N ALA A 83 6.61 -7.91 5.97
CA ALA A 83 5.49 -7.47 6.79
C ALA A 83 4.15 -8.03 6.27
N HIS A 84 3.89 -8.00 4.96
CA HIS A 84 2.69 -8.62 4.37
C HIS A 84 2.68 -10.15 4.52
N PHE A 85 3.84 -10.80 4.31
CA PHE A 85 3.95 -12.25 4.46
C PHE A 85 3.54 -12.73 5.86
N VAL A 86 3.96 -12.02 6.90
CA VAL A 86 3.60 -12.31 8.30
C VAL A 86 2.10 -12.13 8.54
N HIS A 87 1.46 -11.18 7.85
CA HIS A 87 0.05 -10.84 8.06
C HIS A 87 -0.92 -11.44 7.02
N LEU A 88 -0.49 -12.43 6.23
CA LEU A 88 -1.36 -13.08 5.24
C LEU A 88 -2.67 -13.65 5.82
N PRO A 89 -2.68 -14.27 7.02
CA PRO A 89 -3.93 -14.76 7.62
C PRO A 89 -4.93 -13.64 7.90
N GLU A 90 -4.46 -12.49 8.42
CA GLU A 90 -5.29 -11.31 8.70
C GLU A 90 -5.80 -10.68 7.39
N ILE A 91 -4.99 -10.67 6.34
CA ILE A 91 -5.38 -10.20 5.00
C ILE A 91 -6.51 -11.09 4.44
N GLN A 92 -6.42 -12.39 4.62
CA GLN A 92 -7.49 -13.32 4.22
C GLN A 92 -8.78 -13.12 5.04
N GLU A 93 -8.65 -12.79 6.33
CA GLU A 93 -9.82 -12.44 7.17
C GLU A 93 -10.50 -11.17 6.65
N ILE A 94 -9.72 -10.16 6.21
CA ILE A 94 -10.24 -8.93 5.59
C ILE A 94 -11.09 -9.26 4.36
N ASP A 95 -10.65 -10.14 3.48
CA ASP A 95 -11.45 -10.55 2.30
C ASP A 95 -12.80 -11.14 2.71
N SER A 96 -12.83 -11.94 3.77
CA SER A 96 -14.07 -12.52 4.29
C SER A 96 -15.01 -11.46 4.86
N LEU A 97 -14.48 -10.45 5.57
CA LEU A 97 -15.25 -9.33 6.12
C LEU A 97 -15.82 -8.45 5.01
N ILE A 98 -15.05 -8.14 3.98
CA ILE A 98 -15.52 -7.39 2.81
C ILE A 98 -16.66 -8.14 2.12
N THR A 99 -16.53 -9.45 1.92
CA THR A 99 -17.59 -10.28 1.32
C THR A 99 -18.88 -10.24 2.15
N GLN A 100 -18.79 -10.18 3.49
CA GLN A 100 -19.92 -10.04 4.36
C GLN A 100 -20.55 -8.64 4.28
N LEU A 101 -19.72 -7.59 4.24
CA LEU A 101 -20.14 -6.19 4.16
C LEU A 101 -20.80 -5.87 2.81
N ASP A 102 -20.32 -6.46 1.72
CA ASP A 102 -20.91 -6.31 0.38
C ASP A 102 -22.37 -6.78 0.33
N LYS A 103 -22.73 -7.81 1.11
CA LYS A 103 -24.11 -8.34 1.16
C LYS A 103 -25.12 -7.37 1.73
N PHE A 104 -24.68 -6.38 2.50
CA PHE A 104 -25.58 -5.38 3.10
C PHE A 104 -25.87 -4.20 2.19
N ILE A 105 -25.31 -4.16 0.98
CA ILE A 105 -25.57 -3.10 0.00
C ILE A 105 -26.83 -3.48 -0.79
N GLU A 106 -27.97 -2.87 -0.45
CA GLU A 106 -29.28 -3.25 -0.98
C GLU A 106 -29.97 -2.13 -1.74
N SER A 107 -29.87 -0.87 -1.27
CA SER A 107 -30.57 0.26 -1.88
C SER A 107 -29.89 0.76 -3.16
N GLU A 108 -30.70 1.33 -4.10
CA GLU A 108 -30.15 1.86 -5.35
C GLU A 108 -29.16 3.01 -5.12
N ASP A 109 -29.43 3.86 -4.11
CA ASP A 109 -28.51 4.95 -3.75
C ASP A 109 -27.17 4.43 -3.23
N GLU A 110 -27.18 3.31 -2.47
CA GLU A 110 -25.96 2.65 -2.01
C GLU A 110 -25.19 2.05 -3.19
N HIS A 111 -25.90 1.40 -4.11
CA HIS A 111 -25.31 0.90 -5.34
C HIS A 111 -24.72 2.01 -6.20
N GLN A 112 -25.40 3.16 -6.29
CA GLN A 112 -24.89 4.32 -7.02
C GLN A 112 -23.64 4.88 -6.34
N TYR A 113 -23.69 5.12 -5.01
CA TYR A 113 -22.52 5.59 -4.26
C TYR A 113 -21.33 4.63 -4.42
N TYR A 114 -21.56 3.32 -4.29
CA TYR A 114 -20.52 2.32 -4.46
C TYR A 114 -19.89 2.38 -5.87
N ARG A 115 -20.70 2.47 -6.92
CA ARG A 115 -20.20 2.55 -8.31
C ARG A 115 -19.39 3.80 -8.56
N GLU A 116 -19.88 4.96 -8.14
CA GLU A 116 -19.29 6.27 -8.43
C GLU A 116 -18.05 6.56 -7.58
N ASN A 117 -18.08 6.22 -6.29
CA ASN A 117 -17.03 6.58 -5.35
C ASN A 117 -16.08 5.41 -5.06
N VAL A 118 -16.59 4.27 -4.63
CA VAL A 118 -15.71 3.17 -4.20
C VAL A 118 -15.06 2.48 -5.38
N LYS A 119 -15.89 1.93 -6.28
CA LYS A 119 -15.42 1.18 -7.46
C LYS A 119 -14.62 2.05 -8.41
N SER A 120 -15.06 3.28 -8.67
CA SER A 120 -14.37 4.23 -9.57
C SER A 120 -13.00 4.59 -9.03
N ASN A 121 -12.89 4.95 -7.74
CA ASN A 121 -11.62 5.29 -7.12
C ASN A 121 -10.68 4.10 -7.04
N ALA A 122 -11.16 2.93 -6.61
CA ALA A 122 -10.37 1.70 -6.59
C ALA A 122 -9.81 1.36 -7.98
N LYS A 123 -10.64 1.46 -9.03
CA LYS A 123 -10.21 1.19 -10.41
C LYS A 123 -9.18 2.22 -10.91
N ARG A 124 -9.45 3.53 -10.74
CA ARG A 124 -8.56 4.61 -11.18
C ARG A 124 -7.18 4.48 -10.53
N PHE A 125 -7.16 4.33 -9.23
CA PHE A 125 -5.92 4.17 -8.46
C PHE A 125 -5.14 2.93 -8.94
N THR A 126 -5.79 1.76 -9.02
CA THR A 126 -5.14 0.52 -9.45
C THR A 126 -4.58 0.64 -10.87
N GLN A 127 -5.31 1.29 -11.79
CA GLN A 127 -4.82 1.54 -13.15
C GLN A 127 -3.62 2.47 -13.16
N CYS A 128 -3.64 3.59 -12.43
CA CYS A 128 -2.48 4.49 -12.32
C CYS A 128 -1.25 3.75 -11.82
N LEU A 129 -1.41 2.90 -10.80
CA LEU A 129 -0.32 2.13 -10.22
C LEU A 129 0.27 1.14 -11.23
N TYR A 130 -0.59 0.37 -11.93
CA TYR A 130 -0.12 -0.58 -12.95
C TYR A 130 0.60 0.10 -14.11
N ILE A 131 0.11 1.25 -14.57
CA ILE A 131 0.78 2.03 -15.59
C ILE A 131 2.15 2.50 -15.09
N SER A 132 2.24 3.01 -13.86
CA SER A 132 3.50 3.48 -13.26
C SER A 132 4.52 2.35 -13.14
N PHE A 133 4.12 1.19 -12.63
CA PHE A 133 4.99 0.02 -12.56
C PHE A 133 5.38 -0.46 -13.96
N GLY A 134 4.42 -0.54 -14.88
CA GLY A 134 4.68 -0.94 -16.28
C GLY A 134 5.73 -0.07 -16.97
N ILE A 135 5.67 1.25 -16.77
CA ILE A 135 6.66 2.19 -17.33
C ILE A 135 8.05 1.93 -16.73
N ILE A 136 8.15 1.82 -15.40
CA ILE A 136 9.45 1.58 -14.73
C ILE A 136 10.06 0.26 -15.20
N TYR A 137 9.27 -0.82 -15.20
CA TYR A 137 9.78 -2.12 -15.62
C TYR A 137 10.15 -2.16 -17.11
N ALA A 138 9.40 -1.50 -17.98
CA ALA A 138 9.77 -1.37 -19.40
C ALA A 138 11.12 -0.66 -19.55
N ILE A 139 11.38 0.40 -18.78
CA ILE A 139 12.67 1.12 -18.81
C ILE A 139 13.79 0.21 -18.30
N PHE A 140 13.60 -0.53 -17.18
CA PHE A 140 14.60 -1.46 -16.67
C PHE A 140 14.90 -2.59 -17.65
N MET A 141 13.89 -3.21 -18.23
CA MET A 141 14.09 -4.28 -19.22
C MET A 141 14.79 -3.79 -20.47
N LEU A 142 14.45 -2.58 -20.95
CA LEU A 142 15.17 -1.95 -22.04
C LEU A 142 16.63 -1.70 -21.71
N GLY A 143 16.92 -1.23 -20.48
CA GLY A 143 18.29 -1.05 -19.99
C GLY A 143 19.09 -2.36 -19.99
N PHE A 144 18.52 -3.46 -19.47
CA PHE A 144 19.14 -4.79 -19.53
C PHE A 144 19.39 -5.25 -20.97
N LEU A 145 18.41 -5.03 -21.87
CA LEU A 145 18.57 -5.38 -23.28
C LEU A 145 19.72 -4.63 -23.91
N VAL A 146 19.86 -3.34 -23.65
CA VAL A 146 20.97 -2.50 -24.15
C VAL A 146 22.31 -3.00 -23.62
N VAL A 147 22.44 -3.25 -22.32
CA VAL A 147 23.68 -3.77 -21.71
C VAL A 147 24.09 -5.10 -22.32
N VAL A 148 23.14 -6.02 -22.51
CA VAL A 148 23.42 -7.32 -23.15
C VAL A 148 23.78 -7.17 -24.62
N ALA A 149 23.09 -6.29 -25.37
CA ALA A 149 23.31 -6.11 -26.81
C ALA A 149 24.61 -5.35 -27.14
N THR A 150 25.08 -4.47 -26.25
CA THR A 150 26.30 -3.67 -26.49
C THR A 150 27.56 -4.38 -25.99
N GLU A 151 27.44 -5.55 -25.37
CA GLU A 151 28.57 -6.34 -24.83
C GLU A 151 29.57 -5.50 -24.03
N THR A 152 29.06 -4.48 -23.30
CA THR A 152 29.89 -3.54 -22.54
C THR A 152 30.69 -4.22 -21.43
N GLY A 153 30.30 -5.44 -21.03
CA GLY A 153 30.88 -6.14 -19.89
C GLY A 153 30.59 -5.47 -18.55
N GLU A 154 29.64 -4.55 -18.50
CA GLU A 154 29.20 -3.86 -17.28
C GLU A 154 27.88 -4.43 -16.77
N LEU A 155 27.59 -4.22 -15.49
CA LEU A 155 26.29 -4.54 -14.89
C LEU A 155 25.36 -3.31 -15.00
N LEU A 156 24.08 -3.53 -15.29
CA LEU A 156 23.10 -2.43 -15.30
C LEU A 156 22.95 -1.79 -13.91
N ILE A 157 22.91 -2.63 -12.88
CA ILE A 157 22.87 -2.21 -11.49
C ILE A 157 24.19 -2.58 -10.85
N PRO A 158 25.03 -1.59 -10.47
CA PRO A 158 26.29 -1.88 -9.79
C PRO A 158 26.03 -2.63 -8.48
N ALA A 159 26.65 -3.79 -8.34
CA ALA A 159 26.42 -4.70 -7.22
C ALA A 159 27.67 -5.49 -6.88
N TYR A 160 27.83 -5.87 -5.60
CA TYR A 160 28.92 -6.73 -5.16
C TYR A 160 28.56 -8.19 -5.38
N PHE A 161 29.45 -8.91 -6.06
CA PHE A 161 29.37 -10.37 -6.19
C PHE A 161 30.63 -11.00 -5.57
N PRO A 162 30.49 -12.13 -4.86
CA PRO A 162 31.63 -12.81 -4.23
C PRO A 162 32.54 -13.56 -5.23
N PHE A 163 32.32 -13.37 -6.52
CA PHE A 163 33.08 -13.98 -7.62
C PHE A 163 33.43 -12.91 -8.67
N ASP A 164 34.53 -13.16 -9.41
CA ASP A 164 35.03 -12.25 -10.44
C ASP A 164 34.28 -12.47 -11.77
N TRP A 165 33.13 -11.73 -11.90
CA TRP A 165 32.28 -11.80 -13.07
C TRP A 165 32.91 -11.13 -14.32
N GLN A 166 33.92 -10.26 -14.17
CA GLN A 166 34.56 -9.55 -15.29
C GLN A 166 35.45 -10.45 -16.13
N ARG A 167 36.02 -11.50 -15.55
CA ARG A 167 36.95 -12.39 -16.21
C ARG A 167 36.32 -13.59 -16.90
N ASN A 168 35.09 -13.91 -16.58
CA ASN A 168 34.42 -15.12 -17.09
C ASN A 168 33.03 -14.82 -17.60
N GLN A 169 32.83 -15.06 -18.91
CA GLN A 169 31.55 -14.80 -19.58
C GLN A 169 30.37 -15.59 -18.96
N CYS A 170 30.60 -16.82 -18.46
CA CYS A 170 29.57 -17.58 -17.77
C CYS A 170 29.17 -16.94 -16.43
N LEU A 171 30.14 -16.43 -15.66
CA LEU A 171 29.89 -15.73 -14.40
C LEU A 171 29.20 -14.38 -14.63
N TYR A 172 29.54 -13.67 -15.70
CA TYR A 172 28.86 -12.47 -16.13
C TYR A 172 27.39 -12.76 -16.48
N ALA A 173 27.13 -13.79 -17.29
CA ALA A 173 25.77 -14.22 -17.63
C ALA A 173 24.96 -14.61 -16.39
N LEU A 174 25.60 -15.28 -15.42
CA LEU A 174 24.96 -15.62 -14.13
C LEU A 174 24.60 -14.35 -13.33
N ALA A 175 25.48 -13.37 -13.24
CA ALA A 175 25.26 -12.12 -12.51
C ALA A 175 24.12 -11.31 -13.15
N ILE A 176 24.10 -11.15 -14.47
CA ILE A 176 23.01 -10.49 -15.20
C ILE A 176 21.68 -11.23 -15.03
N SER A 177 21.67 -12.56 -15.16
CA SER A 177 20.45 -13.36 -14.99
C SER A 177 19.88 -13.22 -13.58
N TYR A 178 20.75 -13.19 -12.56
CA TYR A 178 20.36 -12.94 -11.17
C TYR A 178 19.75 -11.54 -10.99
N GLN A 179 20.35 -10.51 -11.61
CA GLN A 179 19.81 -9.15 -11.53
C GLN A 179 18.45 -9.03 -12.23
N ILE A 180 18.29 -9.62 -13.41
CA ILE A 180 16.98 -9.64 -14.11
C ILE A 180 15.93 -10.32 -13.25
N LEU A 181 16.22 -11.50 -12.71
CA LEU A 181 15.30 -12.24 -11.85
C LEU A 181 14.99 -11.44 -10.57
N GLY A 182 15.99 -10.85 -9.93
CA GLY A 182 15.84 -10.01 -8.76
C GLY A 182 14.90 -8.83 -8.99
N VAL A 183 15.12 -8.07 -10.06
CA VAL A 183 14.26 -6.92 -10.43
C VAL A 183 12.82 -7.37 -10.73
N LEU A 184 12.63 -8.50 -11.41
CA LEU A 184 11.29 -9.03 -11.72
C LEU A 184 10.54 -9.44 -10.44
N ILE A 185 11.20 -10.12 -9.51
CA ILE A 185 10.58 -10.55 -8.24
C ILE A 185 10.33 -9.36 -7.32
N ASP A 186 11.33 -8.46 -7.14
CA ASP A 186 11.17 -7.20 -6.39
C ASP A 186 10.00 -6.37 -6.95
N GLY A 187 9.76 -6.45 -8.25
CA GLY A 187 8.62 -5.86 -8.91
C GLY A 187 7.28 -6.46 -8.54
N LEU A 188 7.19 -7.76 -8.45
CA LEU A 188 5.98 -8.42 -7.98
C LEU A 188 5.72 -8.11 -6.51
N GLU A 189 6.77 -8.08 -5.68
CA GLU A 189 6.69 -7.64 -4.28
C GLU A 189 6.19 -6.19 -4.20
N GLY A 190 6.82 -5.26 -4.93
CA GLY A 190 6.44 -3.86 -4.98
C GLY A 190 5.00 -3.64 -5.43
N LEU A 191 4.60 -4.28 -6.51
CA LEU A 191 3.24 -4.18 -7.04
C LEU A 191 2.19 -4.66 -6.03
N SER A 192 2.44 -5.80 -5.36
CA SER A 192 1.54 -6.31 -4.33
C SER A 192 1.46 -5.40 -3.11
N ASN A 193 2.61 -4.94 -2.61
CA ASN A 193 2.74 -4.08 -1.45
C ASN A 193 2.02 -2.74 -1.64
N ASP A 194 2.26 -2.09 -2.78
CA ASP A 194 1.77 -0.75 -3.06
C ASP A 194 0.30 -0.73 -3.50
N THR A 195 -0.24 -1.89 -3.96
CA THR A 195 -1.66 -2.03 -4.30
C THR A 195 -2.51 -2.29 -3.06
N TYR A 196 -2.04 -3.11 -2.14
CA TYR A 196 -2.83 -3.60 -1.00
C TYR A 196 -3.31 -2.48 -0.07
N SER A 197 -2.40 -1.68 0.45
CA SER A 197 -2.70 -0.70 1.50
C SER A 197 -3.73 0.34 1.09
N PRO A 198 -3.58 1.08 -0.04
CA PRO A 198 -4.55 2.10 -0.43
C PRO A 198 -5.88 1.50 -0.90
N LEU A 199 -5.86 0.30 -1.49
CA LEU A 199 -7.09 -0.40 -1.87
C LEU A 199 -7.91 -0.77 -0.64
N THR A 200 -7.27 -1.32 0.39
CA THR A 200 -7.91 -1.70 1.66
C THR A 200 -8.51 -0.47 2.36
N LEU A 201 -7.78 0.65 2.39
CA LEU A 201 -8.27 1.91 2.95
C LEU A 201 -9.45 2.50 2.14
N CYS A 202 -9.40 2.43 0.81
CA CYS A 202 -10.49 2.87 -0.06
C CYS A 202 -11.78 2.08 0.20
N LEU A 203 -11.68 0.75 0.28
CA LEU A 203 -12.83 -0.12 0.55
C LEU A 203 -13.37 0.10 1.97
N LEU A 204 -12.48 0.21 2.96
CA LEU A 204 -12.89 0.47 4.35
C LEU A 204 -13.66 1.80 4.46
N GLY A 205 -13.12 2.90 3.94
CA GLY A 205 -13.81 4.19 3.93
C GLY A 205 -15.16 4.13 3.22
N GLY A 206 -15.23 3.44 2.08
CA GLY A 206 -16.47 3.22 1.35
C GLY A 206 -17.53 2.47 2.16
N HIS A 207 -17.18 1.38 2.82
CA HIS A 207 -18.12 0.63 3.65
C HIS A 207 -18.55 1.39 4.91
N ILE A 208 -17.66 2.18 5.52
CA ILE A 208 -18.03 3.07 6.64
C ILE A 208 -19.08 4.08 6.19
N ARG A 209 -18.90 4.73 5.03
CA ARG A 209 -19.84 5.68 4.48
C ARG A 209 -21.19 5.05 4.13
N LEU A 210 -21.18 3.87 3.51
CA LEU A 210 -22.41 3.11 3.21
C LEU A 210 -23.19 2.76 4.48
N TRP A 211 -22.51 2.35 5.53
CA TRP A 211 -23.13 2.13 6.82
C TRP A 211 -23.72 3.42 7.41
N ALA A 212 -22.98 4.53 7.33
CA ALA A 212 -23.46 5.84 7.79
C ALA A 212 -24.72 6.30 7.05
N MET A 213 -24.79 6.06 5.73
CA MET A 213 -25.99 6.34 4.92
C MET A 213 -27.20 5.54 5.40
N ARG A 214 -27.06 4.22 5.65
CA ARG A 214 -28.13 3.36 6.19
C ARG A 214 -28.59 3.83 7.55
N MET A 215 -27.65 4.08 8.44
CA MET A 215 -27.93 4.49 9.82
C MET A 215 -28.65 5.84 9.88
N SER A 216 -28.26 6.82 9.05
CA SER A 216 -28.91 8.13 9.00
C SER A 216 -30.36 8.09 8.50
N ARG A 217 -30.70 7.09 7.67
CA ARG A 217 -32.07 6.89 7.15
C ARG A 217 -32.97 6.09 8.08
N LEU A 218 -32.44 5.51 9.13
CA LEU A 218 -33.18 4.67 10.05
C LEU A 218 -34.40 5.43 10.62
N GLY A 219 -35.59 4.90 10.36
CA GLY A 219 -36.84 5.45 10.84
C GLY A 219 -37.52 6.46 9.94
N PHE A 220 -36.91 6.85 8.81
CA PHE A 220 -37.55 7.70 7.80
C PHE A 220 -38.21 6.88 6.67
N GLU A 221 -37.85 5.62 6.51
CA GLU A 221 -38.34 4.74 5.47
C GLU A 221 -39.68 4.08 5.89
N GLY A 222 -40.79 4.49 5.27
CA GLY A 222 -42.08 3.84 5.34
C GLY A 222 -42.80 3.76 6.70
N ASN A 223 -43.97 3.14 6.74
CA ASN A 223 -44.78 2.85 7.93
C ASN A 223 -44.37 1.52 8.59
N GLU A 224 -43.07 1.30 8.81
CA GLU A 224 -42.64 0.10 9.52
C GLU A 224 -42.97 0.15 11.01
N SER A 225 -43.35 -1.03 11.55
CA SER A 225 -43.57 -1.18 13.00
C SER A 225 -42.32 -0.83 13.79
N GLU A 226 -42.50 -0.29 14.98
CA GLU A 226 -41.38 0.04 15.88
C GLU A 226 -40.47 -1.18 16.16
N MET A 227 -41.06 -2.38 16.22
CA MET A 227 -40.33 -3.63 16.43
C MET A 227 -39.38 -3.93 15.26
N ASN A 228 -39.79 -3.73 14.01
CA ASN A 228 -38.99 -3.97 12.83
C ASN A 228 -37.81 -2.96 12.75
N GLN A 229 -38.10 -1.70 13.07
CA GLN A 229 -37.06 -0.66 13.09
C GLN A 229 -36.05 -0.90 14.20
N TYR A 230 -36.46 -1.41 15.38
CA TYR A 230 -35.55 -1.80 16.44
C TYR A 230 -34.68 -3.00 16.03
N ARG A 231 -35.26 -3.97 15.30
CA ARG A 231 -34.48 -5.10 14.74
C ARG A 231 -33.42 -4.61 13.76
N ARG A 232 -33.77 -3.71 12.81
CA ARG A 232 -32.80 -3.09 11.89
C ARG A 232 -31.71 -2.33 12.62
N PHE A 233 -32.05 -1.62 13.68
CA PHE A 233 -31.05 -0.95 14.53
C PHE A 233 -30.03 -1.95 15.11
N LEU A 234 -30.51 -3.09 15.61
CA LEU A 234 -29.63 -4.15 16.11
C LEU A 234 -28.74 -4.75 14.99
N GLU A 235 -29.31 -4.95 13.81
CA GLU A 235 -28.54 -5.39 12.62
C GLU A 235 -27.46 -4.38 12.26
N TYR A 236 -27.71 -3.08 12.33
CA TYR A 236 -26.70 -2.05 12.08
C TYR A 236 -25.61 -2.01 13.16
N ILE A 237 -25.91 -2.36 14.40
CA ILE A 237 -24.90 -2.55 15.43
C ILE A 237 -23.97 -3.74 15.08
N GLU A 238 -24.52 -4.86 14.62
CA GLU A 238 -23.70 -6.01 14.21
C GLU A 238 -22.83 -5.67 12.97
N GLN A 239 -23.38 -4.95 11.99
CA GLN A 239 -22.58 -4.45 10.86
C GLN A 239 -21.46 -3.51 11.31
N HIS A 240 -21.71 -2.63 12.28
CA HIS A 240 -20.70 -1.76 12.86
C HIS A 240 -19.56 -2.55 13.53
N LYS A 241 -19.87 -3.67 14.20
CA LYS A 241 -18.84 -4.55 14.77
C LYS A 241 -17.92 -5.14 13.68
N LEU A 242 -18.51 -5.57 12.56
CA LEU A 242 -17.73 -6.06 11.41
C LEU A 242 -16.84 -4.94 10.83
N LEU A 243 -17.36 -3.72 10.70
CA LEU A 243 -16.57 -2.56 10.25
C LEU A 243 -15.42 -2.24 11.19
N MET A 244 -15.65 -2.28 12.51
CA MET A 244 -14.58 -2.03 13.50
C MET A 244 -13.55 -3.16 13.51
N ARG A 245 -13.94 -4.40 13.26
CA ARG A 245 -13.01 -5.52 13.06
C ARG A 245 -12.18 -5.30 11.80
N PHE A 246 -12.81 -4.89 10.70
CA PHE A 246 -12.12 -4.56 9.45
C PHE A 246 -11.13 -3.40 9.66
N HIS A 247 -11.55 -2.32 10.33
CA HIS A 247 -10.68 -1.20 10.67
C HIS A 247 -9.45 -1.65 11.50
N TYR A 248 -9.67 -2.47 12.52
CA TYR A 248 -8.59 -2.99 13.36
C TYR A 248 -7.58 -3.84 12.57
N LEU A 249 -8.08 -4.76 11.75
CA LEU A 249 -7.21 -5.60 10.91
C LEU A 249 -6.46 -4.78 9.86
N THR A 250 -7.13 -3.79 9.26
CA THR A 250 -6.48 -2.85 8.34
C THR A 250 -5.33 -2.14 9.03
N GLN A 251 -5.55 -1.55 10.22
CA GLN A 251 -4.49 -0.91 10.99
C GLN A 251 -3.33 -1.88 11.28
N LYS A 252 -3.63 -3.13 11.65
CA LYS A 252 -2.63 -4.15 11.95
C LYS A 252 -1.79 -4.50 10.73
N THR A 253 -2.41 -4.74 9.57
CA THR A 253 -1.75 -5.23 8.35
C THR A 253 -0.97 -4.14 7.61
N ILE A 254 -1.39 -2.87 7.69
CA ILE A 254 -0.74 -1.77 6.95
C ILE A 254 0.30 -1.02 7.79
N SER A 255 0.28 -1.13 9.11
CA SER A 255 1.08 -0.29 10.02
C SER A 255 2.59 -0.34 9.71
N GLU A 256 3.16 -1.54 9.66
CA GLU A 256 4.58 -1.75 9.39
C GLU A 256 4.91 -1.44 7.92
N VAL A 257 4.05 -1.84 6.99
CA VAL A 257 4.21 -1.55 5.56
C VAL A 257 4.32 -0.05 5.32
N GLN A 258 3.47 0.74 5.98
CA GLN A 258 3.42 2.19 5.75
C GLN A 258 4.58 2.94 6.39
N ILE A 259 5.17 2.46 7.48
CA ILE A 259 6.38 3.10 8.02
C ILE A 259 7.59 2.89 7.09
N PHE A 260 7.74 1.68 6.52
CA PHE A 260 8.76 1.41 5.51
C PHE A 260 8.51 2.20 4.21
N GLN A 261 7.25 2.36 3.82
CA GLN A 261 6.89 3.19 2.66
C GLN A 261 7.26 4.65 2.86
N LEU A 262 6.87 5.27 3.99
CA LEU A 262 7.19 6.66 4.30
C LEU A 262 8.71 6.89 4.36
N GLY A 263 9.44 6.02 5.06
CA GLY A 263 10.89 6.10 5.20
C GLY A 263 11.61 5.89 3.85
N GLY A 264 11.23 4.84 3.12
CA GLY A 264 11.78 4.52 1.81
C GLY A 264 11.54 5.64 0.79
N CYS A 265 10.30 6.11 0.65
CA CYS A 265 9.97 7.21 -0.26
C CYS A 265 10.69 8.50 0.11
N GLY A 266 10.74 8.87 1.40
CA GLY A 266 11.44 10.06 1.87
C GLY A 266 12.93 10.03 1.57
N GLY A 267 13.60 8.90 1.86
CA GLY A 267 15.01 8.68 1.56
C GLY A 267 15.30 8.71 0.05
N THR A 268 14.50 7.98 -0.72
CA THR A 268 14.63 7.92 -2.17
C THR A 268 14.44 9.29 -2.82
N LEU A 269 13.38 10.04 -2.45
CA LEU A 269 13.14 11.38 -2.98
C LEU A 269 14.30 12.34 -2.67
N CYS A 270 14.84 12.29 -1.46
CA CYS A 270 15.99 13.11 -1.08
C CYS A 270 17.21 12.82 -1.98
N LEU A 271 17.53 11.53 -2.19
CA LEU A 271 18.67 11.12 -3.01
C LEU A 271 18.47 11.44 -4.48
N VAL A 272 17.27 11.24 -5.03
CA VAL A 272 16.97 11.55 -6.44
C VAL A 272 17.09 13.04 -6.70
N VAL A 273 16.52 13.88 -5.83
CA VAL A 273 16.63 15.35 -5.96
C VAL A 273 18.09 15.79 -5.86
N SER A 274 18.85 15.21 -4.92
CA SER A 274 20.29 15.50 -4.78
C SER A 274 21.06 15.07 -6.03
N TYR A 275 20.79 13.87 -6.57
CA TYR A 275 21.40 13.38 -7.79
C TYR A 275 21.13 14.29 -9.00
N VAL A 276 19.88 14.67 -9.22
CA VAL A 276 19.46 15.55 -10.32
C VAL A 276 20.24 16.88 -10.29
N LEU A 277 20.41 17.45 -9.13
CA LEU A 277 21.02 18.78 -9.00
C LEU A 277 22.55 18.80 -9.06
N PHE A 278 23.19 17.71 -8.68
CA PHE A 278 24.64 17.68 -8.59
C PHE A 278 25.34 16.85 -9.67
N TYR A 279 24.64 15.87 -10.22
CA TYR A 279 25.24 14.84 -11.06
C TYR A 279 24.50 14.51 -12.35
N ALA A 280 23.28 15.05 -12.58
CA ALA A 280 22.56 14.76 -13.82
C ALA A 280 23.32 15.37 -15.03
N PRO A 281 23.91 14.54 -15.92
CA PRO A 281 24.79 15.05 -16.97
C PRO A 281 24.04 15.55 -18.19
N ASP A 282 22.80 15.10 -18.40
CA ASP A 282 22.02 15.28 -19.64
C ASP A 282 20.52 15.37 -19.39
N MET A 283 19.80 15.84 -20.43
CA MET A 283 18.35 15.99 -20.38
C MET A 283 17.60 14.66 -20.24
N ILE A 284 18.15 13.57 -20.76
CA ILE A 284 17.52 12.24 -20.67
C ILE A 284 17.53 11.78 -19.22
N SER A 285 18.66 11.92 -18.52
CA SER A 285 18.80 11.61 -17.11
C SER A 285 17.86 12.47 -16.24
N LEU A 286 17.71 13.76 -16.57
CA LEU A 286 16.79 14.65 -15.89
C LEU A 286 15.33 14.17 -16.04
N ILE A 287 14.89 13.88 -17.28
CA ILE A 287 13.53 13.41 -17.56
C ILE A 287 13.26 12.09 -16.82
N TYR A 288 14.18 11.13 -16.88
CA TYR A 288 14.07 9.86 -16.16
C TYR A 288 13.83 10.07 -14.66
N ASN A 289 14.63 10.91 -14.02
CA ASN A 289 14.52 11.16 -12.58
C ASN A 289 13.24 11.91 -12.22
N LEU A 290 12.75 12.84 -13.06
CA LEU A 290 11.47 13.50 -12.86
C LEU A 290 10.29 12.52 -12.95
N VAL A 291 10.31 11.61 -13.94
CA VAL A 291 9.31 10.53 -14.03
C VAL A 291 9.37 9.64 -12.79
N PHE A 292 10.57 9.29 -12.33
CA PHE A 292 10.76 8.47 -11.13
C PHE A 292 10.20 9.15 -9.86
N ILE A 293 10.44 10.45 -9.66
CA ILE A 293 9.83 11.25 -8.58
C ILE A 293 8.30 11.16 -8.66
N GLY A 294 7.73 11.33 -9.86
CA GLY A 294 6.29 11.20 -10.09
C GLY A 294 5.74 9.84 -9.65
N VAL A 295 6.46 8.77 -9.98
CA VAL A 295 6.05 7.40 -9.59
C VAL A 295 6.11 7.21 -8.07
N VAL A 296 7.17 7.68 -7.40
CA VAL A 296 7.26 7.61 -5.92
C VAL A 296 6.10 8.37 -5.27
N CYS A 297 5.70 9.52 -5.82
CA CYS A 297 4.52 10.24 -5.35
C CYS A 297 3.22 9.43 -5.57
N VAL A 298 3.05 8.77 -6.72
CA VAL A 298 1.89 7.91 -7.00
C VAL A 298 1.83 6.70 -6.06
N GLN A 299 2.95 6.17 -5.62
CA GLN A 299 3.01 5.07 -4.64
C GLN A 299 2.60 5.50 -3.23
N LEU A 300 2.98 6.71 -2.80
CA LEU A 300 2.74 7.17 -1.43
C LEU A 300 1.40 7.88 -1.25
N PHE A 301 1.03 8.77 -2.19
CA PHE A 301 -0.14 9.65 -2.08
C PHE A 301 -1.46 8.91 -1.80
N PRO A 302 -1.81 7.82 -2.51
CA PRO A 302 -3.11 7.18 -2.34
C PRO A 302 -3.33 6.59 -0.94
N SER A 303 -2.29 6.01 -0.33
CA SER A 303 -2.37 5.51 1.05
C SER A 303 -2.66 6.63 2.05
N CYS A 304 -1.98 7.77 1.93
CA CYS A 304 -2.19 8.92 2.77
C CYS A 304 -3.58 9.56 2.56
N TYR A 305 -4.01 9.65 1.30
CA TYR A 305 -5.33 10.19 0.94
C TYR A 305 -6.47 9.34 1.49
N PHE A 306 -6.49 8.03 1.20
CA PHE A 306 -7.56 7.16 1.66
C PHE A 306 -7.55 6.96 3.18
N ALA A 307 -6.39 7.03 3.84
CA ALA A 307 -6.33 7.04 5.30
C ALA A 307 -6.98 8.29 5.91
N SER A 308 -6.79 9.46 5.27
CA SER A 308 -7.51 10.68 5.66
C SER A 308 -9.03 10.54 5.48
N VAL A 309 -9.47 9.94 4.36
CA VAL A 309 -10.90 9.66 4.11
C VAL A 309 -11.47 8.72 5.17
N VAL A 310 -10.76 7.63 5.51
CA VAL A 310 -11.18 6.71 6.58
C VAL A 310 -11.33 7.45 7.91
N ALA A 311 -10.37 8.31 8.27
CA ALA A 311 -10.43 9.07 9.52
C ALA A 311 -11.63 10.03 9.57
N GLU A 312 -11.96 10.68 8.44
CA GLU A 312 -13.12 11.56 8.30
C GLU A 312 -14.44 10.77 8.40
N GLU A 313 -14.56 9.64 7.69
CA GLU A 313 -15.75 8.80 7.73
C GLU A 313 -15.98 8.19 9.11
N VAL A 314 -14.93 7.73 9.81
CA VAL A 314 -15.05 7.26 11.20
C VAL A 314 -15.50 8.40 12.12
N GLN A 315 -15.02 9.63 11.92
CA GLN A 315 -15.43 10.80 12.69
C GLN A 315 -16.92 11.14 12.49
N SER A 316 -17.46 10.85 11.32
CA SER A 316 -18.86 11.13 10.97
C SER A 316 -19.85 10.13 11.58
N LEU A 317 -19.42 8.95 12.06
CA LEU A 317 -20.30 7.88 12.54
C LEU A 317 -21.28 8.33 13.65
N PRO A 318 -20.86 9.02 14.73
CA PRO A 318 -21.79 9.48 15.75
C PRO A 318 -22.85 10.44 15.20
N TYR A 319 -22.46 11.28 14.23
CA TYR A 319 -23.37 12.20 13.58
C TYR A 319 -24.42 11.45 12.73
N ALA A 320 -24.00 10.40 11.99
CA ALA A 320 -24.91 9.56 11.24
C ALA A 320 -25.96 8.87 12.14
N ILE A 321 -25.55 8.40 13.33
CA ILE A 321 -26.45 7.83 14.32
C ILE A 321 -27.46 8.87 14.81
N PHE A 322 -26.99 10.09 15.13
CA PHE A 322 -27.82 11.17 15.61
C PHE A 322 -28.77 11.72 14.53
N SER A 323 -28.43 11.56 13.25
CA SER A 323 -29.27 11.98 12.11
C SER A 323 -30.47 11.05 11.88
N SER A 324 -30.54 9.88 12.51
CA SER A 324 -31.69 8.98 12.42
C SER A 324 -32.96 9.58 13.08
N ARG A 325 -34.12 9.03 12.81
CA ARG A 325 -35.40 9.48 13.42
C ARG A 325 -35.60 8.92 14.85
N TRP A 326 -34.55 9.01 15.67
CA TRP A 326 -34.53 8.45 17.02
C TRP A 326 -35.50 9.10 18.00
N TYR A 327 -35.79 10.40 17.84
CA TYR A 327 -36.66 11.18 18.74
C TYR A 327 -38.14 10.69 18.75
N ALA A 328 -38.57 10.06 17.67
CA ALA A 328 -39.92 9.52 17.53
C ALA A 328 -40.06 8.07 18.04
N ARG A 329 -39.08 7.55 18.78
CA ARG A 329 -38.98 6.15 19.20
C ARG A 329 -39.30 5.98 20.69
N SER A 330 -39.52 4.71 21.11
CA SER A 330 -39.71 4.35 22.50
C SER A 330 -38.50 4.73 23.39
N ARG A 331 -38.74 4.84 24.69
CA ARG A 331 -37.68 5.14 25.68
C ARG A 331 -36.55 4.13 25.63
N ARG A 332 -36.82 2.84 25.41
CA ARG A 332 -35.84 1.78 25.27
C ARG A 332 -34.93 2.02 24.05
N HIS A 333 -35.49 2.20 22.88
CA HIS A 333 -34.79 2.44 21.65
C HIS A 333 -33.89 3.69 21.76
N ARG A 334 -34.41 4.79 22.30
CA ARG A 334 -33.64 6.04 22.51
C ARG A 334 -32.46 5.83 23.44
N ARG A 335 -32.63 5.10 24.55
CA ARG A 335 -31.54 4.79 25.49
C ARG A 335 -30.46 3.96 24.83
N ASP A 336 -30.82 2.90 24.11
CA ASP A 336 -29.87 1.99 23.47
C ASP A 336 -29.10 2.70 22.34
N LEU A 337 -29.76 3.59 21.61
CA LEU A 337 -29.12 4.44 20.62
C LEU A 337 -28.14 5.45 21.24
N LEU A 338 -28.48 6.07 22.38
CA LEU A 338 -27.56 6.94 23.10
C LEU A 338 -26.33 6.19 23.61
N ILE A 339 -26.50 4.98 24.14
CA ILE A 339 -25.39 4.13 24.55
C ILE A 339 -24.49 3.81 23.35
N PHE A 340 -25.09 3.44 22.22
CA PHE A 340 -24.35 3.14 21.01
C PHE A 340 -23.60 4.38 20.47
N THR A 341 -24.21 5.57 20.52
CA THR A 341 -23.54 6.82 20.15
C THR A 341 -22.34 7.09 21.05
N GLN A 342 -22.46 6.86 22.38
CA GLN A 342 -21.34 7.03 23.29
C GLN A 342 -20.21 6.04 23.01
N LEU A 343 -20.52 4.79 22.68
CA LEU A 343 -19.53 3.81 22.25
C LEU A 343 -18.78 4.25 20.99
N THR A 344 -19.50 4.75 19.98
CA THR A 344 -18.88 5.26 18.76
C THR A 344 -18.03 6.50 19.01
N LEU A 345 -18.45 7.43 19.89
CA LEU A 345 -17.64 8.57 20.31
C LEU A 345 -16.35 8.14 21.02
N GLY A 346 -16.42 7.11 21.87
CA GLY A 346 -15.24 6.55 22.55
C GLY A 346 -14.23 5.95 21.59
N THR A 347 -14.71 5.23 20.58
CA THR A 347 -13.86 4.64 19.52
C THR A 347 -13.30 5.69 18.57
N THR A 348 -14.06 6.76 18.27
CA THR A 348 -13.61 7.84 17.38
C THR A 348 -12.47 8.69 17.96
N GLY A 349 -12.30 8.72 19.30
CA GLY A 349 -11.28 9.54 19.96
C GLY A 349 -9.84 9.00 19.77
N ARG A 350 -9.59 7.74 20.09
CA ARG A 350 -8.24 7.14 20.14
C ARG A 350 -7.89 6.23 18.95
N GLY A 351 -8.87 5.61 18.32
CA GLY A 351 -8.69 4.62 17.24
C GLY A 351 -9.00 5.14 15.83
N ARG A 352 -9.26 6.45 15.69
CA ARG A 352 -9.76 7.03 14.44
C ARG A 352 -8.74 7.06 13.32
N VAL A 353 -7.51 7.42 13.64
CA VAL A 353 -6.46 7.68 12.66
C VAL A 353 -5.59 6.44 12.48
N MET A 354 -5.41 6.02 11.24
CA MET A 354 -4.44 4.99 10.89
C MET A 354 -3.02 5.48 11.18
N LYS A 355 -2.17 4.61 11.71
CA LYS A 355 -0.80 4.94 12.07
C LYS A 355 0.20 4.03 11.39
N ALA A 356 1.23 4.61 10.82
CA ALA A 356 2.39 3.92 10.29
C ALA A 356 3.37 3.62 11.43
N GLY A 357 3.72 2.34 11.63
CA GLY A 357 4.59 1.87 12.70
C GLY A 357 4.10 2.21 14.11
N GLY A 358 2.80 2.51 14.28
CA GLY A 358 2.25 3.01 15.55
C GLY A 358 2.67 4.44 15.94
N LEU A 359 3.55 5.09 15.17
CA LEU A 359 4.21 6.36 15.49
C LEU A 359 3.67 7.53 14.68
N VAL A 360 3.60 7.39 13.34
CA VAL A 360 3.24 8.46 12.41
C VAL A 360 1.78 8.31 12.00
N GLU A 361 0.99 9.37 12.17
CA GLU A 361 -0.38 9.38 11.67
C GLU A 361 -0.38 9.37 10.14
N LEU A 362 -1.04 8.37 9.57
CA LEU A 362 -1.17 8.22 8.12
C LEU A 362 -2.28 9.14 7.62
N ASN A 363 -1.89 10.26 7.02
CA ASN A 363 -2.79 11.29 6.49
C ASN A 363 -2.08 12.13 5.42
N LEU A 364 -2.79 13.08 4.81
CA LEU A 364 -2.21 13.99 3.83
C LEU A 364 -1.06 14.84 4.40
N ASN A 365 -1.09 15.17 5.71
CA ASN A 365 0.01 15.89 6.34
C ASN A 365 1.29 15.05 6.37
N ALA A 366 1.20 13.73 6.57
CA ALA A 366 2.35 12.82 6.49
C ALA A 366 2.96 12.82 5.08
N PHE A 367 2.13 12.81 4.03
CA PHE A 367 2.60 12.95 2.64
C PHE A 367 3.35 14.26 2.44
N TYR A 368 2.77 15.40 2.81
CA TYR A 368 3.43 16.71 2.71
C TYR A 368 4.70 16.80 3.57
N ALA A 369 4.70 16.22 4.76
CA ALA A 369 5.87 16.17 5.63
C ALA A 369 7.02 15.36 4.99
N THR A 370 6.71 14.26 4.32
CA THR A 370 7.70 13.46 3.58
C THR A 370 8.34 14.25 2.43
N LEU A 371 7.52 14.96 1.64
CA LEU A 371 8.03 15.84 0.57
C LEU A 371 8.87 16.98 1.14
N LYS A 372 8.42 17.61 2.22
CA LYS A 372 9.16 18.70 2.88
C LYS A 372 10.48 18.21 3.48
N MET A 373 10.51 17.01 4.05
CA MET A 373 11.74 16.39 4.56
C MET A 373 12.74 16.17 3.43
N ALA A 374 12.31 15.62 2.30
CA ALA A 374 13.16 15.44 1.12
C ALA A 374 13.76 16.79 0.64
N TYR A 375 12.94 17.84 0.57
CA TYR A 375 13.41 19.18 0.23
C TYR A 375 14.37 19.78 1.28
N SER A 376 14.11 19.57 2.56
CA SER A 376 14.97 20.08 3.64
C SER A 376 16.35 19.43 3.64
N LEU A 377 16.41 18.11 3.45
CA LEU A 377 17.67 17.36 3.32
C LEU A 377 18.44 17.82 2.08
N PHE A 378 17.76 18.04 0.96
CA PHE A 378 18.33 18.64 -0.22
C PHE A 378 18.99 20.00 0.09
N ALA A 379 18.29 20.92 0.78
CA ALA A 379 18.83 22.24 1.13
C ALA A 379 20.09 22.14 2.00
N VAL A 380 20.20 21.14 2.88
CA VAL A 380 21.41 20.85 3.67
C VAL A 380 22.56 20.39 2.77
N VAL A 381 22.31 19.46 1.83
CA VAL A 381 23.34 18.96 0.89
C VAL A 381 23.88 20.09 0.03
N VAL A 382 23.02 20.99 -0.49
CA VAL A 382 23.45 22.19 -1.24
C VAL A 382 24.38 23.06 -0.40
N ARG A 383 24.00 23.32 0.85
CA ARG A 383 24.76 24.19 1.76
C ARG A 383 26.13 23.61 2.13
N VAL A 384 26.23 22.28 2.25
CA VAL A 384 27.51 21.60 2.53
C VAL A 384 28.44 21.67 1.32
N LYS A 385 27.91 21.54 0.08
CA LYS A 385 28.71 21.61 -1.15
C LYS A 385 29.18 23.03 -1.49
N SER A 386 28.45 24.07 -1.03
CA SER A 386 28.81 25.49 -1.25
C SER A 386 29.86 26.02 -0.27
N ARG A 387 30.27 25.23 0.70
CA ARG A 387 31.42 25.47 1.61
C ARG A 387 32.66 24.67 1.17
#